data_2f412eca342b1ab03acc3d84ef349efe
#
_entry.id   2f412eca342b1ab03acc3d84ef349efe
#
_cell.length_a   1.000
_cell.length_b   1.000
_cell.length_c   1.000
_cell.angle_alpha   90.00
_cell.angle_beta   90.00
_cell.angle_gamma   90.00
#
_symmetry.space_group_name_H-M   'P 1'
#
loop_
_entity.id
_entity.type
_entity.pdbx_description
1 polymer ?
#
loop_
_entity_poly.entity_id
_entity_poly.type
_entity_poly.pdbx_seq_one_letter_code
_entity_poly.pdbx_strand_id
1 'polypeptide(L)'
;MISVTVTKEKGEFRRLYLLGHAGYADTDDVVCAAVSALVLNTINAIETFTEDHFSIGEDPGRGMIDFQFEDTVSHDSHLLMETMILGIQKII
;
A
#
# COMPACT_ATOMS: atom_id res chain seq x y z
N MET A 1 6.62 14.71 2.19
CA MET A 1 7.35 13.49 1.83
C MET A 1 6.52 12.26 2.17
N ILE A 2 6.54 11.26 1.34
CA ILE A 2 5.79 10.04 1.56
C ILE A 2 6.75 8.87 1.78
N SER A 3 6.41 7.98 2.69
CA SER A 3 7.18 6.76 2.90
C SER A 3 6.26 5.55 2.84
N VAL A 4 6.77 4.48 2.25
CA VAL A 4 6.05 3.21 2.14
C VAL A 4 6.98 2.12 2.65
N THR A 5 6.50 1.38 3.62
CA THR A 5 7.24 0.27 4.22
C THR A 5 6.47 -1.01 3.99
N VAL A 6 7.12 -2.00 3.40
CA VAL A 6 6.53 -3.32 3.15
C VAL A 6 7.30 -4.34 3.95
N THR A 7 6.59 -5.13 4.72
CA THR A 7 7.18 -6.16 5.57
C THR A 7 6.80 -7.53 5.05
N LYS A 8 7.79 -8.42 4.95
CA LYS A 8 7.60 -9.82 4.61
C LYS A 8 7.99 -10.69 5.80
N GLU A 9 7.37 -11.86 5.88
CA GLU A 9 7.71 -12.88 6.87
C GLU A 9 7.71 -14.22 6.17
N LYS A 10 8.84 -14.91 6.19
CA LYS A 10 9.02 -16.20 5.53
C LYS A 10 8.64 -16.15 4.05
N GLY A 11 8.98 -15.05 3.38
CA GLY A 11 8.71 -14.87 1.96
C GLY A 11 7.32 -14.38 1.61
N GLU A 12 6.43 -14.27 2.58
CA GLU A 12 5.06 -13.76 2.35
C GLU A 12 4.94 -12.33 2.81
N PHE A 13 4.20 -11.54 2.04
CA PHE A 13 3.87 -10.18 2.45
C PHE A 13 3.00 -10.21 3.70
N ARG A 14 3.32 -9.37 4.69
CA ARG A 14 2.54 -9.27 5.92
C ARG A 14 1.93 -7.90 6.11
N ARG A 15 2.69 -6.84 5.86
CA ARG A 15 2.26 -5.49 6.19
C ARG A 15 2.66 -4.50 5.12
N LEU A 16 1.79 -3.54 4.89
CA LEU A 16 2.04 -2.39 4.04
C LEU A 16 1.70 -1.15 4.85
N TYR A 17 2.71 -0.33 5.14
CA TYR A 17 2.52 0.87 5.93
C TYR A 17 2.89 2.09 5.09
N LEU A 18 1.92 2.95 4.90
CA LEU A 18 2.11 4.18 4.15
C LEU A 18 1.95 5.35 5.11
N LEU A 19 2.91 6.27 5.07
CA LEU A 19 2.82 7.51 5.82
C LEU A 19 3.18 8.65 4.89
N GLY A 20 2.23 9.55 4.66
CA GLY A 20 2.43 10.71 3.83
C GLY A 20 2.17 11.98 4.61
N HIS A 21 2.43 13.09 3.96
CA HIS A 21 2.11 14.39 4.52
C HIS A 21 0.94 14.97 3.74
N ALA A 22 -0.23 14.89 4.32
CA ALA A 22 -1.43 15.46 3.72
C ALA A 22 -1.33 16.98 3.74
N GLY A 23 -1.79 17.62 2.68
CA GLY A 23 -1.94 19.06 2.65
C GLY A 23 -0.74 19.88 2.22
N TYR A 24 0.31 19.25 1.74
CA TYR A 24 1.42 20.00 1.17
C TYR A 24 1.12 20.41 -0.25
N ALA A 25 1.25 21.68 -0.53
CA ALA A 25 0.98 22.24 -1.85
C ALA A 25 2.29 22.54 -2.56
N ASP A 26 3.08 21.51 -2.82
CA ASP A 26 4.31 21.65 -3.58
C ASP A 26 4.45 20.47 -4.53
N THR A 27 5.63 20.31 -5.13
CA THR A 27 5.85 19.25 -6.10
C THR A 27 5.71 17.84 -5.50
N ASP A 28 5.84 17.71 -4.18
CA ASP A 28 5.69 16.42 -3.51
C ASP A 28 4.23 15.93 -3.49
N ASP A 29 3.26 16.85 -3.62
CA ASP A 29 1.84 16.47 -3.62
C ASP A 29 1.51 15.53 -4.77
N VAL A 30 2.09 15.75 -5.94
CA VAL A 30 1.84 14.89 -7.11
C VAL A 30 2.38 13.49 -6.86
N VAL A 31 3.57 13.39 -6.28
CA VAL A 31 4.17 12.08 -5.95
C VAL A 31 3.34 11.38 -4.87
N CYS A 32 2.97 12.10 -3.82
CA CYS A 32 2.15 11.55 -2.75
C CYS A 32 0.81 11.04 -3.28
N ALA A 33 0.17 11.81 -4.15
CA ALA A 33 -1.10 11.41 -4.74
C ALA A 33 -0.95 10.16 -5.61
N ALA A 34 0.12 10.09 -6.41
CA ALA A 34 0.36 8.95 -7.28
C ALA A 34 0.62 7.68 -6.48
N VAL A 35 1.47 7.77 -5.47
CA VAL A 35 1.78 6.61 -4.61
C VAL A 35 0.55 6.17 -3.83
N SER A 36 -0.20 7.12 -3.27
CA SER A 36 -1.44 6.80 -2.54
C SER A 36 -2.46 6.11 -3.44
N ALA A 37 -2.60 6.57 -4.69
CA ALA A 37 -3.51 5.95 -5.64
C ALA A 37 -3.12 4.51 -5.92
N LEU A 38 -1.82 4.24 -6.10
CA LEU A 38 -1.35 2.87 -6.33
C LEU A 38 -1.62 1.97 -5.12
N VAL A 39 -1.36 2.47 -3.93
CA VAL A 39 -1.58 1.70 -2.70
C VAL A 39 -3.07 1.39 -2.51
N LEU A 40 -3.92 2.40 -2.62
CA LEU A 40 -5.36 2.23 -2.47
C LEU A 40 -5.94 1.31 -3.54
N ASN A 41 -5.50 1.47 -4.79
CA ASN A 41 -5.94 0.60 -5.86
C ASN A 41 -5.55 -0.86 -5.58
N THR A 42 -4.36 -1.08 -5.07
CA THR A 42 -3.89 -2.43 -4.75
C THR A 42 -4.72 -3.05 -3.64
N ILE A 43 -5.00 -2.30 -2.58
CA ILE A 43 -5.84 -2.78 -1.48
C ILE A 43 -7.24 -3.12 -1.99
N ASN A 44 -7.82 -2.25 -2.80
CA ASN A 44 -9.14 -2.49 -3.38
C ASN A 44 -9.14 -3.71 -4.31
N ALA A 45 -8.06 -3.91 -5.06
CA ALA A 45 -7.92 -5.08 -5.92
C ALA A 45 -7.84 -6.36 -5.11
N ILE A 46 -7.07 -6.36 -4.02
CA ILE A 46 -6.98 -7.53 -3.13
C ILE A 46 -8.36 -7.87 -2.58
N GLU A 47 -9.09 -6.87 -2.12
CA GLU A 47 -10.44 -7.07 -1.59
C GLU A 47 -11.39 -7.60 -2.65
N THR A 48 -11.28 -7.08 -3.87
CA THR A 48 -12.23 -7.41 -4.95
C THR A 48 -11.93 -8.74 -5.62
N PHE A 49 -10.65 -9.04 -5.85
CA PHE A 49 -10.24 -10.17 -6.67
C PHE A 49 -9.73 -11.38 -5.91
N THR A 50 -9.55 -11.27 -4.60
CA THR A 50 -9.11 -12.39 -3.78
C THR A 50 -10.04 -12.55 -2.58
N GLU A 51 -9.88 -13.67 -1.88
CA GLU A 51 -10.59 -13.93 -0.65
C GLU A 51 -9.67 -13.81 0.57
N ASP A 52 -8.50 -13.20 0.38
CA ASP A 52 -7.54 -13.05 1.46
C ASP A 52 -8.08 -12.12 2.54
N HIS A 53 -7.83 -12.49 3.79
CA HIS A 53 -8.25 -11.69 4.93
C HIS A 53 -7.17 -10.68 5.30
N PHE A 54 -7.61 -9.45 5.56
CA PHE A 54 -6.70 -8.39 5.98
C PHE A 54 -7.43 -7.41 6.90
N SER A 55 -6.64 -6.64 7.62
CA SER A 55 -7.15 -5.51 8.39
C SER A 55 -6.51 -4.24 7.84
N ILE A 56 -7.21 -3.13 7.99
CA ILE A 56 -6.71 -1.84 7.53
C ILE A 56 -7.03 -0.78 8.57
N GLY A 57 -6.00 0.00 8.93
CA GLY A 57 -6.15 1.16 9.77
C GLY A 57 -5.82 2.40 8.95
N GLU A 58 -6.55 3.47 9.18
CA GLU A 58 -6.32 4.72 8.47
C GLU A 58 -6.32 5.89 9.44
N ASP A 59 -5.48 6.86 9.14
CA ASP A 59 -5.48 8.15 9.83
C ASP A 59 -5.31 9.23 8.77
N PRO A 60 -6.43 9.74 8.21
CA PRO A 60 -6.35 10.73 7.13
C PRO A 60 -5.63 12.01 7.53
N GLY A 61 -5.72 12.41 8.80
CA GLY A 61 -5.03 13.61 9.29
C GLY A 61 -3.52 13.51 9.20
N ARG A 62 -2.97 12.29 9.27
CA ARG A 62 -1.55 12.03 9.14
C ARG A 62 -1.17 11.46 7.78
N GLY A 63 -2.16 11.20 6.94
CA GLY A 63 -1.92 10.52 5.66
C GLY A 63 -1.42 9.10 5.86
N MET A 64 -1.97 8.39 6.83
CA MET A 64 -1.47 7.07 7.22
C MET A 64 -2.45 5.97 6.81
N ILE A 65 -1.88 4.90 6.22
CA ILE A 65 -2.59 3.66 5.94
C ILE A 65 -1.74 2.51 6.45
N ASP A 66 -2.34 1.64 7.25
CA ASP A 66 -1.67 0.47 7.80
C ASP A 66 -2.49 -0.77 7.42
N PHE A 67 -2.00 -1.49 6.43
CA PHE A 67 -2.64 -2.69 5.89
C PHE A 67 -1.87 -3.92 6.35
N GLN A 68 -2.58 -4.91 6.88
CA GLN A 68 -1.95 -6.14 7.34
C GLN A 68 -2.75 -7.35 6.88
N PHE A 69 -2.07 -8.33 6.26
CA PHE A 69 -2.68 -9.62 5.98
C PHE A 69 -2.84 -10.40 7.29
N GLU A 70 -3.98 -11.04 7.46
CA GLU A 70 -4.29 -11.77 8.69
C GLU A 70 -3.98 -13.25 8.60
N ASP A 71 -4.05 -13.81 7.38
CA ASP A 71 -3.86 -15.24 7.15
C ASP A 71 -2.88 -15.45 6.00
N THR A 72 -2.95 -16.64 5.42
CA THR A 72 -2.16 -17.01 4.24
C THR A 72 -2.43 -16.02 3.09
N VAL A 73 -1.36 -15.66 2.40
CA VAL A 73 -1.43 -14.73 1.27
C VAL A 73 -1.48 -15.55 -0.02
N SER A 74 -2.51 -15.32 -0.83
CA SER A 74 -2.68 -16.04 -2.10
C SER A 74 -1.65 -15.57 -3.13
N HIS A 75 -1.49 -16.38 -4.18
CA HIS A 75 -0.63 -16.02 -5.31
C HIS A 75 -1.07 -14.68 -5.92
N ASP A 76 -2.38 -14.47 -6.05
CA ASP A 76 -2.90 -13.24 -6.66
C ASP A 76 -2.58 -12.01 -5.82
N SER A 77 -2.73 -12.10 -4.50
CA SER A 77 -2.35 -10.99 -3.63
C SER A 77 -0.86 -10.72 -3.70
N HIS A 78 -0.05 -11.77 -3.77
CA HIS A 78 1.40 -11.62 -3.91
C HIS A 78 1.72 -10.86 -5.21
N LEU A 79 1.09 -11.24 -6.31
CA LEU A 79 1.32 -10.58 -7.60
C LEU A 79 0.87 -9.12 -7.56
N LEU A 80 -0.28 -8.84 -6.94
CA LEU A 80 -0.77 -7.47 -6.82
C LEU A 80 0.18 -6.61 -5.98
N MET A 81 0.72 -7.16 -4.90
CA MET A 81 1.70 -6.44 -4.08
C MET A 81 2.98 -6.16 -4.86
N GLU A 82 3.49 -7.15 -5.60
CA GLU A 82 4.68 -6.97 -6.43
C GLU A 82 4.45 -5.91 -7.51
N THR A 83 3.26 -5.90 -8.12
CA THR A 83 2.89 -4.93 -9.13
C THR A 83 2.87 -3.51 -8.55
N MET A 84 2.31 -3.36 -7.35
CA MET A 84 2.29 -2.08 -6.65
C MET A 84 3.72 -1.59 -6.37
N ILE A 85 4.57 -2.47 -5.85
CA ILE A 85 5.94 -2.11 -5.53
C ILE A 85 6.69 -1.66 -6.78
N LEU A 86 6.50 -2.39 -7.88
CA LEU A 86 7.11 -2.01 -9.16
C LEU A 86 6.66 -0.60 -9.58
N GLY A 87 5.36 -0.32 -9.48
CA GLY A 87 4.83 0.98 -9.83
C GLY A 87 5.41 2.10 -8.97
N ILE A 88 5.49 1.87 -7.66
CA ILE A 88 6.05 2.86 -6.75
C ILE A 88 7.53 3.12 -7.08
N GLN A 89 8.30 2.08 -7.35
CA GLN A 89 9.71 2.21 -7.70
C GLN A 89 9.93 3.01 -8.99
N LYS A 90 8.98 2.95 -9.91
CA LYS A 90 9.06 3.71 -11.16
C LYS A 90 8.67 5.17 -10.99
N ILE A 91 7.87 5.48 -9.98
CA ILE A 91 7.49 6.86 -9.67
C ILE A 91 8.60 7.57 -8.91
N ILE A 92 9.19 6.90 -7.98
CA ILE A 92 10.25 7.43 -7.13
C ILE A 92 11.61 7.14 -7.76
#